data_a59c09ba3a81486d89e35e95422b7fae
#
_entry.id   a59c09ba3a81486d89e35e95422b7fae
#
_cell.length_a   1.000
_cell.length_b   1.000
_cell.length_c   1.000
_cell.angle_alpha   90.00
_cell.angle_beta   90.00
_cell.angle_gamma   90.00
#
_symmetry.space_group_name_H-M   'P 1'
#
loop_
_entity.id
_entity.type
_entity.pdbx_description
1 polymer ?
#
loop_
_entity_poly.entity_id
_entity_poly.type
_entity_poly.pdbx_seq_one_letter_code
_entity_poly.pdbx_strand_id
1 'polypeptide(L)'
;MRKPIVAVTADTLLADMKPINQRMADYAPRPLLNALGRAGLLPIILAYDDYAGPEEYVGSFDALVLSGGPNPAPRFYGEEPLWCIGPTYEKRDIFEIGLIKACLKADKPILGICRGHQILNVALGGKLWQDMQAQNPKATIQHMQKAPGNIATHYIEIDPESRLHDVLGDGLYVNSRHREAIKKLADGLRVTARSRDGIVEATESVKNDLITTVQWHPENMEEKVMDPLFKAFAERVKRWMV
;
A
#
# COMPACT_ATOMS: atom_id res chain seq x y z
N MET A 1 28.57 -1.56 0.72
CA MET A 1 27.38 -0.80 1.20
C MET A 1 26.58 -1.68 2.15
N ARG A 2 25.99 -1.10 3.21
CA ARG A 2 25.03 -1.84 4.08
C ARG A 2 23.75 -2.19 3.31
N LYS A 3 23.02 -3.18 3.79
CA LYS A 3 21.68 -3.44 3.26
C LYS A 3 20.75 -2.25 3.58
N PRO A 4 19.89 -1.82 2.62
CA PRO A 4 18.90 -0.79 2.89
C PRO A 4 17.91 -1.23 3.97
N ILE A 5 17.63 -0.37 4.93
CA ILE A 5 16.63 -0.59 5.98
C ILE A 5 15.29 -0.06 5.47
N VAL A 6 14.26 -0.89 5.51
CA VAL A 6 12.92 -0.52 5.05
C VAL A 6 11.94 -0.61 6.20
N ALA A 7 11.33 0.52 6.56
CA ALA A 7 10.25 0.53 7.53
C ALA A 7 8.96 0.01 6.88
N VAL A 8 8.38 -1.03 7.44
CA VAL A 8 7.06 -1.56 7.07
C VAL A 8 6.08 -1.12 8.13
N THR A 9 5.09 -0.29 7.77
CA THR A 9 4.08 0.13 8.74
C THR A 9 3.30 -1.07 9.25
N ALA A 10 3.16 -1.15 10.58
CA ALA A 10 2.45 -2.24 11.21
C ALA A 10 0.94 -2.15 10.94
N ASP A 11 0.31 -3.30 10.77
CA ASP A 11 -1.12 -3.44 10.97
C ASP A 11 -1.40 -3.73 12.46
N THR A 12 -2.60 -3.43 12.94
CA THR A 12 -2.96 -3.60 14.34
C THR A 12 -4.06 -4.62 14.48
N LEU A 13 -3.82 -5.63 15.29
CA LEU A 13 -4.85 -6.61 15.65
C LEU A 13 -5.73 -6.03 16.75
N LEU A 14 -6.99 -5.74 16.41
CA LEU A 14 -7.97 -5.08 17.29
C LEU A 14 -8.83 -6.07 18.08
N ALA A 15 -8.38 -7.30 18.28
CA ALA A 15 -9.14 -8.34 18.97
C ALA A 15 -8.29 -9.03 20.04
N ASP A 16 -8.97 -9.56 21.08
CA ASP A 16 -8.32 -10.41 22.07
C ASP A 16 -7.72 -11.66 21.41
N MET A 17 -6.41 -11.80 21.51
CA MET A 17 -5.69 -12.96 21.01
C MET A 17 -5.56 -14.01 22.12
N LYS A 18 -6.30 -15.10 21.98
CA LYS A 18 -5.97 -16.35 22.71
C LYS A 18 -4.87 -17.06 21.91
N PRO A 19 -3.71 -17.37 22.42
CA PRO A 19 -3.29 -17.60 23.79
C PRO A 19 -2.40 -16.50 24.41
N ILE A 20 -2.20 -15.34 23.78
CA ILE A 20 -1.17 -14.38 24.22
C ILE A 20 -1.68 -13.43 25.31
N ASN A 21 -2.96 -13.47 25.64
CA ASN A 21 -3.61 -12.61 26.64
C ASN A 21 -3.32 -11.10 26.44
N GLN A 22 -3.24 -10.67 25.17
CA GLN A 22 -3.03 -9.28 24.78
C GLN A 22 -4.25 -8.77 24.01
N ARG A 23 -4.68 -7.55 24.33
CA ARG A 23 -5.86 -6.94 23.70
C ARG A 23 -5.55 -6.34 22.34
N MET A 24 -4.31 -5.93 22.13
CA MET A 24 -3.84 -5.32 20.89
C MET A 24 -2.41 -5.79 20.60
N ALA A 25 -2.09 -6.00 19.34
CA ALA A 25 -0.75 -6.30 18.90
C ALA A 25 -0.53 -5.69 17.52
N ASP A 26 0.62 -5.08 17.34
CA ASP A 26 1.07 -4.59 16.04
C ASP A 26 1.90 -5.66 15.34
N TYR A 27 1.63 -5.88 14.03
CA TYR A 27 2.27 -6.93 13.26
C TYR A 27 2.49 -6.50 11.81
N ALA A 28 3.32 -7.23 11.09
CA ALA A 28 3.40 -7.16 9.63
C ALA A 28 3.25 -8.56 9.01
N PRO A 29 2.61 -8.69 7.85
CA PRO A 29 2.45 -9.98 7.17
C PRO A 29 3.80 -10.61 6.85
N ARG A 30 4.02 -11.86 7.28
CA ARG A 30 5.26 -12.60 7.03
C ARG A 30 5.61 -12.68 5.53
N PRO A 31 4.65 -12.90 4.61
CA PRO A 31 4.94 -12.89 3.17
C PRO A 31 5.57 -11.58 2.69
N LEU A 32 5.11 -10.42 3.19
CA LEU A 32 5.67 -9.11 2.84
C LEU A 32 7.12 -8.97 3.32
N LEU A 33 7.40 -9.32 4.57
CA LEU A 33 8.76 -9.27 5.11
C LEU A 33 9.70 -10.20 4.31
N ASN A 34 9.23 -11.39 3.93
CA ASN A 34 10.00 -12.33 3.12
C ASN A 34 10.27 -11.78 1.71
N ALA A 35 9.27 -11.18 1.05
CA ALA A 35 9.44 -10.60 -0.29
C ALA A 35 10.49 -9.46 -0.29
N LEU A 36 10.43 -8.57 0.70
CA LEU A 36 11.43 -7.51 0.89
C LEU A 36 12.83 -8.10 1.16
N GLY A 37 12.91 -9.14 2.00
CA GLY A 37 14.16 -9.84 2.29
C GLY A 37 14.78 -10.50 1.05
N ARG A 38 13.99 -11.17 0.19
CA ARG A 38 14.42 -11.73 -1.09
C ARG A 38 14.93 -10.66 -2.07
N ALA A 39 14.34 -9.46 -2.02
CA ALA A 39 14.80 -8.32 -2.81
C ALA A 39 16.11 -7.69 -2.29
N GLY A 40 16.67 -8.20 -1.17
CA GLY A 40 17.91 -7.72 -0.59
C GLY A 40 17.77 -6.54 0.38
N LEU A 41 16.56 -6.26 0.83
CA LEU A 41 16.24 -5.24 1.83
C LEU A 41 16.27 -5.82 3.25
N LEU A 42 16.40 -4.96 4.25
CA LEU A 42 16.29 -5.31 5.67
C LEU A 42 14.98 -4.70 6.22
N PRO A 43 13.85 -5.45 6.26
CA PRO A 43 12.60 -4.93 6.75
C PRO A 43 12.60 -4.83 8.28
N ILE A 44 12.14 -3.70 8.80
CA ILE A 44 11.79 -3.49 10.20
C ILE A 44 10.31 -3.18 10.32
N ILE A 45 9.62 -3.70 11.31
CA ILE A 45 8.22 -3.39 11.58
C ILE A 45 8.20 -2.07 12.35
N LEU A 46 7.49 -1.08 11.81
CA LEU A 46 7.30 0.21 12.45
C LEU A 46 5.87 0.29 12.99
N ALA A 47 5.73 0.12 14.27
CA ALA A 47 4.48 0.37 14.99
C ALA A 47 4.26 1.88 15.14
N TYR A 48 2.99 2.31 15.20
CA TYR A 48 2.69 3.67 15.62
C TYR A 48 2.92 3.81 17.14
N ASP A 49 3.18 5.03 17.57
CA ASP A 49 3.47 5.36 18.96
C ASP A 49 2.64 6.59 19.36
N ASP A 50 2.11 6.57 20.58
CA ASP A 50 1.35 7.68 21.14
C ASP A 50 2.27 8.80 21.71
N TYR A 51 3.59 8.61 21.75
CA TYR A 51 4.55 9.49 22.40
C TYR A 51 5.53 10.18 21.45
N ALA A 52 5.84 9.56 20.30
CA ALA A 52 6.76 10.10 19.30
C ALA A 52 6.01 10.47 18.00
N GLY A 53 6.35 11.62 17.43
CA GLY A 53 5.84 12.01 16.12
C GLY A 53 6.42 11.17 14.98
N PRO A 54 5.67 10.98 13.88
CA PRO A 54 6.15 10.16 12.75
C PRO A 54 7.45 10.67 12.14
N GLU A 55 7.74 11.98 12.19
CA GLU A 55 8.96 12.60 11.70
C GLU A 55 10.21 12.19 12.47
N GLU A 56 10.08 11.79 13.74
CA GLU A 56 11.20 11.33 14.56
C GLU A 56 11.75 9.97 14.05
N TYR A 57 10.91 9.18 13.38
CA TYR A 57 11.30 7.87 12.85
C TYR A 57 12.02 7.94 11.51
N VAL A 58 11.82 9.02 10.72
CA VAL A 58 12.29 9.09 9.32
C VAL A 58 13.81 8.91 9.19
N GLY A 59 14.58 9.34 10.18
CA GLY A 59 16.05 9.15 10.21
C GLY A 59 16.51 7.70 10.41
N SER A 60 15.64 6.79 10.86
CA SER A 60 16.01 5.41 11.24
C SER A 60 15.95 4.39 10.10
N PHE A 61 15.43 4.75 8.93
CA PHE A 61 15.28 3.86 7.78
C PHE A 61 15.55 4.57 6.44
N ASP A 62 15.71 3.81 5.36
CA ASP A 62 16.02 4.33 4.03
C ASP A 62 14.79 4.47 3.13
N ALA A 63 13.77 3.64 3.32
CA ALA A 63 12.55 3.65 2.54
C ALA A 63 11.35 3.20 3.37
N LEU A 64 10.14 3.57 2.92
CA LEU A 64 8.87 3.25 3.56
C LEU A 64 8.08 2.24 2.74
N VAL A 65 7.53 1.23 3.40
CA VAL A 65 6.50 0.33 2.86
C VAL A 65 5.23 0.47 3.68
N LEU A 66 4.18 0.95 3.04
CA LEU A 66 2.84 1.04 3.63
C LEU A 66 2.12 -0.28 3.40
N SER A 67 1.84 -1.01 4.46
CA SER A 67 1.20 -2.32 4.40
C SER A 67 -0.31 -2.25 4.19
N GLY A 68 -0.94 -3.40 3.90
CA GLY A 68 -2.39 -3.58 3.93
C GLY A 68 -3.00 -3.38 5.32
N GLY A 69 -4.34 -3.52 5.45
CA GLY A 69 -5.03 -3.39 6.72
C GLY A 69 -6.42 -2.78 6.63
N PRO A 70 -7.01 -2.31 7.74
CA PRO A 70 -8.32 -1.68 7.79
C PRO A 70 -8.36 -0.38 6.98
N ASN A 71 -9.56 0.04 6.61
CA ASN A 71 -9.79 1.15 5.69
C ASN A 71 -9.32 2.50 6.27
N PRO A 72 -8.78 3.43 5.45
CA PRO A 72 -8.57 4.81 5.87
C PRO A 72 -9.89 5.48 6.25
N ALA A 73 -9.93 6.15 7.41
CA ALA A 73 -11.15 6.79 7.89
C ALA A 73 -11.58 7.96 6.98
N PRO A 74 -12.87 8.05 6.60
CA PRO A 74 -13.38 9.03 5.63
C PRO A 74 -13.12 10.49 6.00
N ARG A 75 -13.04 10.81 7.28
CA ARG A 75 -12.72 12.17 7.77
C ARG A 75 -11.41 12.72 7.18
N PHE A 76 -10.42 11.86 6.86
CA PHE A 76 -9.13 12.29 6.32
C PHE A 76 -9.20 12.68 4.84
N TYR A 77 -10.30 12.35 4.15
CA TYR A 77 -10.57 12.83 2.78
C TYR A 77 -11.87 13.64 2.68
N GLY A 78 -12.36 14.18 3.84
CA GLY A 78 -13.46 15.14 3.91
C GLY A 78 -14.83 14.54 3.62
N GLU A 79 -15.06 13.29 4.01
CA GLU A 79 -16.35 12.60 3.88
C GLU A 79 -16.79 12.02 5.24
N GLU A 80 -18.09 11.81 5.41
CA GLU A 80 -18.66 11.08 6.55
C GLU A 80 -18.62 9.57 6.28
N PRO A 81 -18.51 8.72 7.32
CA PRO A 81 -18.54 7.27 7.16
C PRO A 81 -19.91 6.80 6.69
N LEU A 82 -19.95 6.09 5.57
CA LEU A 82 -21.16 5.45 5.07
C LEU A 82 -21.42 4.14 5.81
N TRP A 83 -22.68 3.71 5.85
CA TRP A 83 -23.08 2.47 6.52
C TRP A 83 -22.33 1.21 5.99
N CYS A 84 -21.85 1.26 4.76
CA CYS A 84 -21.18 0.14 4.09
C CYS A 84 -19.66 0.11 4.30
N ILE A 85 -19.06 1.14 4.95
CA ILE A 85 -17.62 1.17 5.20
C ILE A 85 -17.21 0.01 6.12
N GLY A 86 -16.05 -0.57 5.83
CA GLY A 86 -15.43 -1.57 6.69
C GLY A 86 -14.75 -0.97 7.93
N PRO A 87 -14.03 -1.80 8.71
CA PRO A 87 -13.28 -1.32 9.88
C PRO A 87 -12.28 -0.22 9.51
N THR A 88 -12.17 0.79 10.38
CA THR A 88 -11.19 1.88 10.30
C THR A 88 -10.36 1.92 11.57
N TYR A 89 -9.14 2.49 11.50
CA TYR A 89 -8.31 2.69 12.68
C TYR A 89 -7.55 4.02 12.62
N GLU A 90 -8.16 5.06 13.17
CA GLU A 90 -7.70 6.45 13.05
C GLU A 90 -6.28 6.71 13.57
N LYS A 91 -5.86 6.06 14.66
CA LYS A 91 -4.51 6.24 15.21
C LYS A 91 -3.45 5.87 14.17
N ARG A 92 -3.64 4.75 13.48
CA ARG A 92 -2.78 4.33 12.38
C ARG A 92 -2.85 5.30 11.21
N ASP A 93 -4.03 5.80 10.85
CA ASP A 93 -4.20 6.75 9.76
C ASP A 93 -3.43 8.05 10.04
N ILE A 94 -3.56 8.62 11.23
CA ILE A 94 -2.84 9.84 11.66
C ILE A 94 -1.33 9.64 11.55
N PHE A 95 -0.83 8.53 12.11
CA PHE A 95 0.60 8.21 12.08
C PHE A 95 1.12 8.02 10.66
N GLU A 96 0.44 7.22 9.82
CA GLU A 96 0.89 6.96 8.46
C GLU A 96 0.80 8.21 7.56
N ILE A 97 -0.24 9.05 7.69
CA ILE A 97 -0.34 10.33 6.96
C ILE A 97 0.85 11.24 7.32
N GLY A 98 1.19 11.35 8.60
CA GLY A 98 2.36 12.10 9.05
C GLY A 98 3.66 11.53 8.51
N LEU A 99 3.82 10.20 8.59
CA LEU A 99 5.01 9.49 8.11
C LEU A 99 5.21 9.62 6.59
N ILE A 100 4.12 9.53 5.80
CA ILE A 100 4.15 9.78 4.36
C ILE A 100 4.67 11.19 4.07
N LYS A 101 4.11 12.21 4.73
CA LYS A 101 4.53 13.61 4.53
C LYS A 101 5.99 13.83 4.89
N ALA A 102 6.44 13.23 5.99
CA ALA A 102 7.83 13.31 6.43
C ALA A 102 8.80 12.58 5.46
N CYS A 103 8.42 11.40 4.95
CA CYS A 103 9.17 10.68 3.93
C CYS A 103 9.27 11.46 2.62
N LEU A 104 8.17 12.08 2.16
CA LEU A 104 8.16 12.90 0.96
C LEU A 104 9.05 14.14 1.10
N LYS A 105 9.07 14.77 2.28
CA LYS A 105 9.98 15.90 2.57
C LYS A 105 11.45 15.49 2.57
N ALA A 106 11.74 14.23 2.90
CA ALA A 106 13.08 13.65 2.90
C ALA A 106 13.42 12.90 1.60
N ASP A 107 12.59 13.03 0.55
CA ASP A 107 12.71 12.35 -0.75
C ASP A 107 12.90 10.82 -0.65
N LYS A 108 12.36 10.18 0.39
CA LYS A 108 12.50 8.74 0.59
C LYS A 108 11.57 7.94 -0.33
N PRO A 109 12.06 6.80 -0.87
CA PRO A 109 11.23 5.89 -1.66
C PRO A 109 10.08 5.30 -0.84
N ILE A 110 8.89 5.23 -1.45
CA ILE A 110 7.66 4.69 -0.83
C ILE A 110 7.05 3.62 -1.74
N LEU A 111 6.75 2.46 -1.17
CA LEU A 111 5.92 1.42 -1.77
C LEU A 111 4.62 1.29 -0.96
N GLY A 112 3.46 1.48 -1.60
CA GLY A 112 2.16 1.28 -0.97
C GLY A 112 1.46 0.01 -1.48
N ILE A 113 0.95 -0.82 -0.57
CA ILE A 113 0.26 -2.09 -0.90
C ILE A 113 -1.15 -2.07 -0.32
N CYS A 114 -2.16 -2.29 -1.14
CA CYS A 114 -3.58 -2.34 -0.79
C CYS A 114 -4.03 -1.09 -0.01
N ARG A 115 -4.22 -1.17 1.31
CA ARG A 115 -4.49 0.01 2.13
C ARG A 115 -3.38 1.07 1.98
N GLY A 116 -2.11 0.67 1.83
CA GLY A 116 -0.98 1.58 1.61
C GLY A 116 -1.13 2.42 0.33
N HIS A 117 -1.70 1.88 -0.74
CA HIS A 117 -2.07 2.60 -1.95
C HIS A 117 -3.16 3.66 -1.66
N GLN A 118 -4.13 3.32 -0.84
CA GLN A 118 -5.26 4.18 -0.49
C GLN A 118 -4.84 5.32 0.44
N ILE A 119 -4.14 5.03 1.53
CA ILE A 119 -3.72 6.04 2.50
C ILE A 119 -2.71 7.03 1.92
N LEU A 120 -1.85 6.59 1.00
CA LEU A 120 -0.94 7.49 0.29
C LEU A 120 -1.73 8.49 -0.58
N ASN A 121 -2.73 8.02 -1.32
CA ASN A 121 -3.62 8.89 -2.09
C ASN A 121 -4.33 9.91 -1.18
N VAL A 122 -4.83 9.48 -0.03
CA VAL A 122 -5.48 10.34 0.97
C VAL A 122 -4.50 11.38 1.53
N ALA A 123 -3.30 10.96 1.91
CA ALA A 123 -2.27 11.84 2.46
C ALA A 123 -1.88 12.97 1.49
N LEU A 124 -2.04 12.75 0.18
CA LEU A 124 -1.80 13.72 -0.89
C LEU A 124 -3.06 14.49 -1.34
N GLY A 125 -4.21 14.30 -0.67
CA GLY A 125 -5.46 15.04 -0.93
C GLY A 125 -6.42 14.39 -1.92
N GLY A 126 -6.20 13.12 -2.24
CA GLY A 126 -7.14 12.30 -3.01
C GLY A 126 -8.33 11.82 -2.17
N LYS A 127 -9.27 11.11 -2.80
CA LYS A 127 -10.46 10.54 -2.15
C LYS A 127 -10.65 9.08 -2.52
N LEU A 128 -11.42 8.37 -1.70
CA LEU A 128 -11.72 6.95 -1.87
C LEU A 128 -13.22 6.70 -2.09
N TRP A 129 -13.55 5.63 -2.80
CA TRP A 129 -14.80 4.93 -2.65
C TRP A 129 -14.74 4.15 -1.34
N GLN A 130 -15.67 4.37 -0.42
CA GLN A 130 -15.73 3.67 0.87
C GLN A 130 -16.19 2.20 0.73
N ASP A 131 -17.03 1.95 -0.26
CA ASP A 131 -17.33 0.64 -0.83
C ASP A 131 -17.64 0.85 -2.32
N MET A 132 -16.70 0.43 -3.17
CA MET A 132 -16.83 0.69 -4.60
C MET A 132 -18.02 -0.02 -5.23
N GLN A 133 -18.43 -1.19 -4.73
CA GLN A 133 -19.59 -1.90 -5.27
C GLN A 133 -20.91 -1.20 -4.91
N ALA A 134 -20.99 -0.61 -3.71
CA ALA A 134 -22.17 0.13 -3.27
C ALA A 134 -22.27 1.52 -3.92
N GLN A 135 -21.14 2.15 -4.25
CA GLN A 135 -21.09 3.54 -4.69
C GLN A 135 -20.78 3.74 -6.18
N ASN A 136 -20.19 2.76 -6.85
CA ASN A 136 -19.78 2.85 -8.25
C ASN A 136 -20.43 1.74 -9.08
N PRO A 137 -21.45 2.04 -9.88
CA PRO A 137 -22.16 1.03 -10.68
C PRO A 137 -21.29 0.38 -11.77
N LYS A 138 -20.11 0.93 -12.06
CA LYS A 138 -19.12 0.35 -12.98
C LYS A 138 -18.25 -0.71 -12.33
N ALA A 139 -18.15 -0.76 -11.00
CA ALA A 139 -17.36 -1.75 -10.27
C ALA A 139 -18.08 -3.11 -10.28
N THR A 140 -17.86 -3.89 -11.32
CA THR A 140 -18.55 -5.17 -11.57
C THR A 140 -17.69 -6.40 -11.27
N ILE A 141 -16.38 -6.21 -11.09
CA ILE A 141 -15.43 -7.27 -10.77
C ILE A 141 -15.45 -7.55 -9.26
N GLN A 142 -15.22 -8.80 -8.89
CA GLN A 142 -15.16 -9.21 -7.48
C GLN A 142 -13.80 -8.85 -6.87
N HIS A 143 -13.63 -7.58 -6.45
CA HIS A 143 -12.38 -7.09 -5.83
C HIS A 143 -12.18 -7.61 -4.38
N MET A 144 -13.24 -8.00 -3.70
CA MET A 144 -13.14 -8.81 -2.47
C MET A 144 -13.31 -10.28 -2.86
N GLN A 145 -12.23 -10.89 -3.36
CA GLN A 145 -12.27 -12.26 -3.89
C GLN A 145 -12.68 -13.29 -2.84
N LYS A 146 -13.45 -14.30 -3.28
CA LYS A 146 -13.78 -15.48 -2.48
C LYS A 146 -12.75 -16.61 -2.62
N ALA A 147 -11.93 -16.56 -3.66
CA ALA A 147 -10.81 -17.48 -3.84
C ALA A 147 -9.72 -17.24 -2.76
N PRO A 148 -8.84 -18.23 -2.48
CA PRO A 148 -7.68 -18.04 -1.61
C PRO A 148 -6.83 -16.83 -2.03
N GLY A 149 -6.23 -16.13 -1.06
CA GLY A 149 -5.52 -14.87 -1.29
C GLY A 149 -4.26 -14.96 -2.16
N ASN A 150 -3.74 -16.15 -2.39
CA ASN A 150 -2.62 -16.41 -3.29
C ASN A 150 -3.02 -16.70 -4.75
N ILE A 151 -4.34 -16.77 -5.03
CA ILE A 151 -4.85 -17.02 -6.38
C ILE A 151 -5.16 -15.68 -7.06
N ALA A 152 -4.61 -15.47 -8.24
CA ALA A 152 -4.94 -14.34 -9.09
C ALA A 152 -6.35 -14.51 -9.68
N THR A 153 -7.20 -13.48 -9.57
CA THR A 153 -8.64 -13.59 -9.89
C THR A 153 -9.13 -12.64 -10.96
N HIS A 154 -8.49 -11.48 -11.15
CA HIS A 154 -8.87 -10.54 -12.21
C HIS A 154 -7.65 -9.95 -12.92
N TYR A 155 -7.88 -9.48 -14.13
CA TYR A 155 -6.85 -8.91 -14.98
C TYR A 155 -6.73 -7.40 -14.75
N ILE A 156 -5.51 -6.91 -14.74
CA ILE A 156 -5.19 -5.48 -14.77
C ILE A 156 -4.46 -5.14 -16.07
N GLU A 157 -4.77 -3.99 -16.63
CA GLU A 157 -4.09 -3.39 -17.77
C GLU A 157 -3.12 -2.34 -17.25
N ILE A 158 -1.86 -2.40 -17.69
CA ILE A 158 -0.79 -1.52 -17.25
C ILE A 158 -0.50 -0.51 -18.36
N ASP A 159 -0.40 0.76 -17.99
CA ASP A 159 -0.05 1.86 -18.89
C ASP A 159 1.37 1.64 -19.46
N PRO A 160 1.51 1.53 -20.80
CA PRO A 160 2.80 1.27 -21.44
C PRO A 160 3.86 2.37 -21.21
N GLU A 161 3.43 3.58 -20.83
CA GLU A 161 4.34 4.67 -20.51
C GLU A 161 4.76 4.69 -19.03
N SER A 162 4.29 3.71 -18.22
CA SER A 162 4.57 3.66 -16.79
C SER A 162 5.85 2.89 -16.46
N ARG A 163 6.51 3.26 -15.37
CA ARG A 163 7.62 2.47 -14.80
C ARG A 163 7.16 1.08 -14.34
N LEU A 164 5.89 0.92 -14.01
CA LEU A 164 5.32 -0.37 -13.67
C LEU A 164 5.30 -1.31 -14.88
N HIS A 165 5.08 -0.78 -16.09
CA HIS A 165 5.13 -1.54 -17.33
C HIS A 165 6.54 -2.10 -17.60
N ASP A 166 7.59 -1.33 -17.34
CA ASP A 166 8.98 -1.80 -17.47
C ASP A 166 9.28 -3.02 -16.59
N VAL A 167 8.48 -3.22 -15.53
CA VAL A 167 8.68 -4.27 -14.53
C VAL A 167 7.77 -5.47 -14.76
N LEU A 168 6.50 -5.24 -15.13
CA LEU A 168 5.45 -6.26 -15.18
C LEU A 168 4.84 -6.48 -16.57
N GLY A 169 5.22 -5.67 -17.58
CA GLY A 169 4.68 -5.72 -18.95
C GLY A 169 3.29 -5.12 -19.08
N ASP A 170 2.57 -5.48 -20.14
CA ASP A 170 1.28 -4.87 -20.55
C ASP A 170 0.15 -5.09 -19.54
N GLY A 171 0.23 -6.14 -18.74
CA GLY A 171 -0.77 -6.49 -17.74
C GLY A 171 -0.72 -7.96 -17.34
N LEU A 172 -1.41 -8.28 -16.25
CA LEU A 172 -1.43 -9.63 -15.69
C LEU A 172 -2.67 -9.86 -14.83
N TYR A 173 -2.92 -11.12 -14.47
CA TYR A 173 -3.90 -11.43 -13.44
C TYR A 173 -3.30 -11.19 -12.06
N VAL A 174 -4.08 -10.56 -11.16
CA VAL A 174 -3.71 -10.26 -9.78
C VAL A 174 -4.75 -10.81 -8.79
N ASN A 175 -4.34 -10.97 -7.53
CA ASN A 175 -5.26 -11.22 -6.43
C ASN A 175 -5.94 -9.91 -6.00
N SER A 176 -7.01 -10.00 -5.20
CA SER A 176 -7.77 -8.81 -4.81
C SER A 176 -8.52 -9.03 -3.51
N ARG A 177 -8.29 -8.15 -2.53
CA ARG A 177 -8.92 -8.23 -1.20
C ARG A 177 -9.24 -6.83 -0.67
N HIS A 178 -10.00 -6.04 -1.44
CA HIS A 178 -10.37 -4.69 -1.05
C HIS A 178 -11.82 -4.36 -1.45
N ARG A 179 -12.45 -3.49 -0.69
CA ARG A 179 -13.76 -2.88 -0.99
C ARG A 179 -13.62 -1.40 -1.33
N GLU A 180 -12.62 -0.75 -0.73
CA GLU A 180 -12.26 0.61 -1.06
C GLU A 180 -11.39 0.67 -2.30
N ALA A 181 -11.46 1.80 -3.00
CA ALA A 181 -10.61 2.10 -4.15
C ALA A 181 -10.46 3.62 -4.32
N ILE A 182 -9.47 4.06 -5.07
CA ILE A 182 -9.30 5.48 -5.40
C ILE A 182 -10.51 5.97 -6.23
N LYS A 183 -11.21 6.99 -5.68
CA LYS A 183 -12.32 7.73 -6.32
C LYS A 183 -11.81 8.97 -7.03
N LYS A 184 -10.95 9.74 -6.35
CA LYS A 184 -10.26 10.91 -6.89
C LYS A 184 -8.77 10.71 -6.66
N LEU A 185 -8.01 10.71 -7.75
CA LEU A 185 -6.56 10.67 -7.67
C LEU A 185 -6.02 11.96 -7.09
N ALA A 186 -5.03 11.85 -6.22
CA ALA A 186 -4.31 13.00 -5.68
C ALA A 186 -3.42 13.66 -6.73
N ASP A 187 -3.21 14.96 -6.60
CA ASP A 187 -2.29 15.70 -7.45
C ASP A 187 -0.85 15.18 -7.29
N GLY A 188 -0.11 15.12 -8.39
CA GLY A 188 1.26 14.60 -8.41
C GLY A 188 1.40 13.08 -8.51
N LEU A 189 0.29 12.34 -8.53
CA LEU A 189 0.24 10.93 -8.89
C LEU A 189 -0.33 10.75 -10.30
N ARG A 190 0.06 9.67 -10.97
CA ARG A 190 -0.61 9.18 -12.18
C ARG A 190 -1.04 7.72 -12.01
N VAL A 191 -2.11 7.34 -12.68
CA VAL A 191 -2.56 5.94 -12.72
C VAL A 191 -1.63 5.16 -13.64
N THR A 192 -1.19 4.00 -13.18
CA THR A 192 -0.31 3.11 -13.95
C THR A 192 -0.94 1.76 -14.24
N ALA A 193 -2.02 1.38 -13.53
CA ALA A 193 -2.80 0.21 -13.88
C ALA A 193 -4.28 0.38 -13.52
N ARG A 194 -5.14 -0.28 -14.28
CA ARG A 194 -6.58 -0.38 -14.03
C ARG A 194 -7.08 -1.81 -14.25
N SER A 195 -8.09 -2.20 -13.46
CA SER A 195 -8.93 -3.35 -13.79
C SER A 195 -9.87 -3.04 -14.96
N ARG A 196 -10.42 -4.07 -15.59
CA ARG A 196 -11.32 -3.92 -16.75
C ARG A 196 -12.62 -3.17 -16.46
N ASP A 197 -13.03 -3.07 -15.21
CA ASP A 197 -14.16 -2.24 -14.76
C ASP A 197 -13.75 -0.81 -14.38
N GLY A 198 -12.48 -0.45 -14.65
CA GLY A 198 -11.96 0.91 -14.54
C GLY A 198 -11.47 1.30 -13.16
N ILE A 199 -11.46 0.38 -12.18
CA ILE A 199 -10.90 0.66 -10.85
C ILE A 199 -9.38 0.88 -10.96
N VAL A 200 -8.88 1.88 -10.22
CA VAL A 200 -7.45 2.18 -10.15
C VAL A 200 -6.75 1.09 -9.33
N GLU A 201 -5.80 0.42 -9.96
CA GLU A 201 -5.08 -0.70 -9.36
C GLU A 201 -3.61 -0.38 -9.03
N ALA A 202 -3.04 0.63 -9.69
CA ALA A 202 -1.70 1.11 -9.34
C ALA A 202 -1.52 2.58 -9.66
N THR A 203 -0.61 3.24 -8.92
CA THR A 203 -0.20 4.62 -9.16
C THR A 203 1.29 4.80 -8.93
N GLU A 204 1.85 5.84 -9.55
CA GLU A 204 3.21 6.28 -9.32
C GLU A 204 3.30 7.81 -9.29
N SER A 205 4.41 8.34 -8.75
CA SER A 205 4.67 9.78 -8.78
C SER A 205 4.95 10.26 -10.20
N VAL A 206 4.40 11.44 -10.56
CA VAL A 206 4.66 12.11 -11.84
C VAL A 206 6.06 12.72 -11.89
N LYS A 207 6.54 13.29 -10.77
CA LYS A 207 7.76 14.11 -10.76
C LYS A 207 9.05 13.31 -10.64
N ASN A 208 9.00 12.14 -10.04
CA ASN A 208 10.18 11.32 -9.72
C ASN A 208 9.79 9.84 -9.69
N ASP A 209 10.76 8.97 -9.42
CA ASP A 209 10.52 7.53 -9.30
C ASP A 209 10.36 7.04 -7.85
N LEU A 210 10.13 7.96 -6.90
CA LEU A 210 10.14 7.62 -5.47
C LEU A 210 8.88 6.92 -4.98
N ILE A 211 7.73 7.09 -5.66
CA ILE A 211 6.47 6.48 -5.26
C ILE A 211 6.03 5.42 -6.27
N THR A 212 5.69 4.24 -5.76
CA THR A 212 4.93 3.21 -6.48
C THR A 212 3.90 2.64 -5.52
N THR A 213 2.65 2.50 -5.97
CA THR A 213 1.62 1.86 -5.15
C THR A 213 0.80 0.89 -5.97
N VAL A 214 0.36 -0.19 -5.33
CA VAL A 214 -0.47 -1.23 -5.93
C VAL A 214 -1.64 -1.59 -5.03
N GLN A 215 -2.80 -1.84 -5.62
CA GLN A 215 -4.02 -2.13 -4.86
C GLN A 215 -4.13 -3.60 -4.48
N TRP A 216 -3.55 -4.50 -5.28
CA TRP A 216 -3.48 -5.93 -4.99
C TRP A 216 -2.42 -6.26 -3.93
N HIS A 217 -2.29 -7.55 -3.59
CA HIS A 217 -1.33 -8.06 -2.62
C HIS A 217 -0.22 -8.88 -3.31
N PRO A 218 0.83 -8.22 -3.86
CA PRO A 218 1.93 -8.90 -4.55
C PRO A 218 2.69 -9.89 -3.66
N GLU A 219 2.74 -9.61 -2.35
CA GLU A 219 3.43 -10.44 -1.36
C GLU A 219 2.79 -11.82 -1.16
N ASN A 220 1.51 -11.97 -1.53
CA ASN A 220 0.77 -13.23 -1.41
C ASN A 220 0.69 -14.01 -2.72
N MET A 221 1.20 -13.46 -3.82
CA MET A 221 1.20 -14.10 -5.13
C MET A 221 2.44 -14.96 -5.35
N GLU A 222 2.49 -15.66 -6.50
CA GLU A 222 3.64 -16.46 -6.87
C GLU A 222 4.90 -15.60 -6.98
N GLU A 223 6.00 -16.02 -6.32
CA GLU A 223 7.25 -15.25 -6.22
C GLU A 223 7.83 -14.88 -7.60
N LYS A 224 7.82 -15.83 -8.55
CA LYS A 224 8.33 -15.59 -9.91
C LYS A 224 7.66 -14.42 -10.61
N VAL A 225 6.37 -14.20 -10.32
CA VAL A 225 5.57 -13.14 -10.96
C VAL A 225 5.80 -11.80 -10.28
N MET A 226 5.93 -11.78 -8.94
CA MET A 226 5.93 -10.52 -8.15
C MET A 226 7.30 -10.09 -7.62
N ASP A 227 8.30 -10.97 -7.55
CA ASP A 227 9.67 -10.59 -7.17
C ASP A 227 10.25 -9.45 -8.03
N PRO A 228 9.96 -9.31 -9.35
CA PRO A 228 10.39 -8.15 -10.12
C PRO A 228 9.94 -6.80 -9.54
N LEU A 229 8.71 -6.69 -9.00
CA LEU A 229 8.21 -5.47 -8.37
C LEU A 229 9.03 -5.10 -7.13
N PHE A 230 9.27 -6.06 -6.25
CA PHE A 230 10.07 -5.85 -5.03
C PHE A 230 11.55 -5.55 -5.34
N LYS A 231 12.12 -6.20 -6.36
CA LYS A 231 13.48 -5.92 -6.83
C LYS A 231 13.60 -4.52 -7.42
N ALA A 232 12.65 -4.08 -8.24
CA ALA A 232 12.62 -2.74 -8.80
C ALA A 232 12.55 -1.67 -7.68
N PHE A 233 11.74 -1.93 -6.64
CA PHE A 233 11.72 -1.08 -5.46
C PHE A 233 13.07 -1.07 -4.73
N ALA A 234 13.69 -2.21 -4.51
CA ALA A 234 15.00 -2.32 -3.86
C ALA A 234 16.11 -1.58 -4.62
N GLU A 235 16.13 -1.68 -5.96
CA GLU A 235 17.09 -0.94 -6.79
C GLU A 235 16.88 0.58 -6.69
N ARG A 236 15.64 1.03 -6.60
CA ARG A 236 15.31 2.44 -6.36
C ARG A 236 15.84 2.93 -5.01
N VAL A 237 15.63 2.15 -3.95
CA VAL A 237 16.15 2.48 -2.61
C VAL A 237 17.68 2.56 -2.63
N LYS A 238 18.36 1.62 -3.29
CA LYS A 238 19.83 1.65 -3.42
C LYS A 238 20.33 2.89 -4.16
N ARG A 239 19.66 3.30 -5.25
CA ARG A 239 20.00 4.55 -5.97
C ARG A 239 19.82 5.79 -5.10
N TRP A 240 18.76 5.81 -4.29
CA TRP A 240 18.51 6.91 -3.36
C TRP A 240 19.60 7.05 -2.28
N MET A 241 20.24 5.95 -1.87
CA MET A 241 21.29 5.96 -0.83
C MET A 241 22.66 6.47 -1.31
N VAL A 242 22.86 6.69 -2.59
CA VAL A 242 24.11 7.16 -3.21
C VAL A 242 24.05 8.66 -3.46
#